data_9b41698c9bc2f6df2a60e54e12cd6eb8
#
_entry.id   9b41698c9bc2f6df2a60e54e12cd6eb8
#
_cell.length_a   1.000
_cell.length_b   1.000
_cell.length_c   1.000
_cell.angle_alpha   90.00
_cell.angle_beta   90.00
_cell.angle_gamma   90.00
#
_symmetry.space_group_name_H-M   'P 1'
#
loop_
_entity.id
_entity.type
_entity.pdbx_description
1 polymer ?
#
loop_
_entity_poly.entity_id
_entity_poly.type
_entity_poly.pdbx_seq_one_letter_code
_entity_poly.pdbx_strand_id
1 'polypeptide(L)'
;MRHLAYALLLLHVSFAAAADNDAELKKLYDALNMLNQQQQAVHQQFRMVQELRSIAGTRMLYGTPMTPQLVRPVANYEELVAAQQKAAQREASLHRQADQLLDTYNEIEELKKPLQSRIYELTLKGGQD
;
A
#
# COMPACT_ATOMS: atom_id res chain seq x y z
N MET A 1 -0.87 -12.05 4.18
CA MET A 1 -1.05 -12.07 5.65
C MET A 1 0.09 -12.73 6.45
N ARG A 2 0.92 -13.60 5.88
CA ARG A 2 1.99 -14.30 6.66
C ARG A 2 3.28 -13.49 6.84
N HIS A 3 3.51 -12.43 6.08
CA HIS A 3 4.76 -11.65 6.10
C HIS A 3 4.75 -10.45 7.06
N LEU A 4 3.59 -9.94 7.46
CA LEU A 4 3.45 -8.89 8.47
C LEU A 4 3.67 -9.42 9.90
N ALA A 5 3.39 -10.70 10.15
CA ALA A 5 3.63 -11.33 11.45
C ALA A 5 5.11 -11.36 11.87
N TYR A 6 6.04 -11.35 10.91
CA TYR A 6 7.48 -11.34 11.20
C TYR A 6 8.00 -9.96 11.58
N ALA A 7 7.36 -8.87 11.15
CA ALA A 7 7.72 -7.51 11.56
C ALA A 7 7.35 -7.25 13.03
N LEU A 8 6.30 -7.89 13.53
CA LEU A 8 5.84 -7.75 14.92
C LEU A 8 6.76 -8.49 15.92
N LEU A 9 7.44 -9.55 15.48
CA LEU A 9 8.30 -10.36 16.35
C LEU A 9 9.65 -9.69 16.69
N LEU A 10 10.07 -8.69 15.87
CA LEU A 10 11.29 -7.92 16.12
C LEU A 10 11.11 -6.78 17.14
N LEU A 11 9.88 -6.46 17.54
CA LEU A 11 9.59 -5.42 18.53
C LEU A 11 9.63 -5.90 19.98
N HIS A 12 9.82 -7.18 20.23
CA HIS A 12 10.04 -7.72 21.58
C HIS A 12 11.54 -7.75 21.93
N VAL A 13 12.25 -6.66 21.66
CA VAL A 13 13.60 -6.49 22.22
C VAL A 13 13.46 -6.12 23.69
N SER A 14 13.80 -7.06 24.54
CA SER A 14 13.85 -6.97 25.99
C SER A 14 14.49 -5.67 26.46
N PHE A 15 13.75 -4.88 27.20
CA PHE A 15 14.23 -3.74 27.96
C PHE A 15 15.14 -4.22 29.07
N ALA A 16 16.43 -4.26 28.86
CA ALA A 16 17.44 -4.42 29.88
C ALA A 16 18.32 -3.17 29.90
N ALA A 17 18.15 -2.39 30.98
CA ALA A 17 19.09 -1.45 31.60
C ALA A 17 19.75 -0.37 30.74
N ALA A 18 19.45 0.85 31.07
CA ALA A 18 20.22 2.11 31.08
C ALA A 18 21.68 2.07 30.58
N ALA A 19 21.85 1.79 29.28
CA ALA A 19 23.10 2.06 28.60
C ALA A 19 22.73 2.35 27.14
N ASP A 20 22.87 3.62 26.79
CA ASP A 20 22.90 4.08 25.44
C ASP A 20 21.54 4.51 24.84
N ASN A 21 21.00 5.60 25.38
CA ASN A 21 19.87 6.33 24.78
C ASN A 21 20.13 6.61 23.28
N ASP A 22 21.39 6.87 22.89
CA ASP A 22 21.77 7.16 21.51
C ASP A 22 21.65 5.92 20.62
N ALA A 23 22.04 4.73 21.12
CA ALA A 23 21.89 3.48 20.36
C ALA A 23 20.40 3.09 20.22
N GLU A 24 19.59 3.32 21.24
CA GLU A 24 18.15 3.10 21.19
C GLU A 24 17.49 4.09 20.20
N LEU A 25 17.83 5.36 20.26
CA LEU A 25 17.35 6.39 19.34
C LEU A 25 17.71 6.03 17.89
N LYS A 26 18.95 5.63 17.63
CA LYS A 26 19.36 5.20 16.29
C LYS A 26 18.50 4.05 15.77
N LYS A 27 18.26 3.01 16.58
CA LYS A 27 17.40 1.88 16.17
C LYS A 27 15.97 2.30 15.89
N LEU A 28 15.42 3.23 16.68
CA LEU A 28 14.07 3.75 16.48
C LEU A 28 13.98 4.58 15.20
N TYR A 29 14.98 5.41 14.90
CA TYR A 29 15.04 6.17 13.65
C TYR A 29 15.20 5.25 12.43
N ASP A 30 16.03 4.21 12.52
CA ASP A 30 16.19 3.23 11.45
C ASP A 30 14.87 2.49 11.19
N ALA A 31 14.17 2.07 12.25
CA ALA A 31 12.85 1.43 12.14
C ALA A 31 11.81 2.38 11.53
N LEU A 32 11.77 3.63 11.98
CA LEU A 32 10.87 4.65 11.45
C LEU A 32 11.15 4.93 9.96
N ASN A 33 12.42 5.01 9.58
CA ASN A 33 12.83 5.21 8.19
C ASN A 33 12.39 4.03 7.32
N MET A 34 12.55 2.79 7.80
CA MET A 34 12.08 1.60 7.08
C MET A 34 10.56 1.62 6.88
N LEU A 35 9.79 1.98 7.91
CA LEU A 35 8.33 2.11 7.79
C LEU A 35 7.93 3.22 6.81
N ASN A 36 8.65 4.35 6.79
CA ASN A 36 8.42 5.43 5.83
C ASN A 36 8.69 4.96 4.39
N GLN A 37 9.73 4.18 4.15
CA GLN A 37 10.02 3.60 2.83
C GLN A 37 8.92 2.63 2.39
N GLN A 38 8.45 1.77 3.30
CA GLN A 38 7.35 0.86 3.03
C GLN A 38 6.06 1.63 2.70
N GLN A 39 5.76 2.67 3.45
CA GLN A 39 4.60 3.52 3.21
C GLN A 39 4.64 4.20 1.84
N GLN A 40 5.83 4.69 1.43
CA GLN A 40 6.01 5.25 0.09
C GLN A 40 5.78 4.20 -1.01
N ALA A 41 6.27 2.97 -0.82
CA ALA A 41 6.04 1.89 -1.77
C ALA A 41 4.55 1.53 -1.88
N VAL A 42 3.84 1.43 -0.77
CA VAL A 42 2.38 1.21 -0.74
C VAL A 42 1.65 2.34 -1.45
N HIS A 43 2.02 3.59 -1.20
CA HIS A 43 1.44 4.75 -1.87
C HIS A 43 1.64 4.73 -3.38
N GLN A 44 2.84 4.36 -3.85
CA GLN A 44 3.12 4.21 -5.29
C GLN A 44 2.27 3.10 -5.91
N GLN A 45 2.13 1.95 -5.25
CA GLN A 45 1.28 0.87 -5.71
C GLN A 45 -0.20 1.29 -5.76
N PHE A 46 -0.67 2.02 -4.75
CA PHE A 46 -2.03 2.54 -4.72
C PHE A 46 -2.29 3.48 -5.92
N ARG A 47 -1.37 4.40 -6.20
CA ARG A 47 -1.48 5.28 -7.37
C ARG A 47 -1.55 4.50 -8.68
N MET A 48 -0.72 3.47 -8.84
CA MET A 48 -0.72 2.61 -10.03
C MET A 48 -2.07 1.87 -10.19
N VAL A 49 -2.64 1.34 -9.09
CA VAL A 49 -3.96 0.71 -9.12
C VAL A 49 -5.05 1.71 -9.50
N GLN A 50 -5.00 2.94 -8.99
CA GLN A 50 -5.94 4.01 -9.35
C GLN A 50 -5.84 4.39 -10.85
N GLU A 51 -4.64 4.46 -11.38
CA GLU A 51 -4.40 4.72 -12.80
C GLU A 51 -4.98 3.60 -13.68
N LEU A 52 -4.74 2.33 -13.31
CA LEU A 52 -5.33 1.19 -14.02
C LEU A 52 -6.86 1.21 -13.98
N ARG A 53 -7.48 1.61 -12.87
CA ARG A 53 -8.93 1.78 -12.76
C ARG A 53 -9.44 2.89 -13.68
N SER A 54 -8.75 4.02 -13.72
CA SER A 54 -9.09 5.14 -14.61
C SER A 54 -9.06 4.72 -16.08
N ILE A 55 -8.02 4.01 -16.50
CA ILE A 55 -7.91 3.50 -17.88
C ILE A 55 -9.01 2.49 -18.19
N ALA A 56 -9.34 1.59 -17.25
CA ALA A 56 -10.40 0.61 -17.43
C ALA A 56 -11.77 1.30 -17.58
N GLY A 57 -12.07 2.31 -16.74
CA GLY A 57 -13.30 3.10 -16.82
C GLY A 57 -13.42 3.88 -18.13
N THR A 58 -12.33 4.49 -18.57
CA THR A 58 -12.31 5.25 -19.85
C THR A 58 -12.57 4.35 -21.04
N ARG A 59 -12.02 3.13 -21.07
CA ARG A 59 -12.28 2.16 -22.14
C ARG A 59 -13.75 1.71 -22.21
N MET A 60 -14.44 1.66 -21.08
CA MET A 60 -15.88 1.35 -21.08
C MET A 60 -16.73 2.50 -21.61
N LEU A 61 -16.33 3.76 -21.35
CA LEU A 61 -17.11 4.94 -21.74
C LEU A 61 -16.93 5.33 -23.21
N TYR A 62 -15.75 5.14 -23.77
CA TYR A 62 -15.44 5.63 -25.12
C TYR A 62 -15.47 4.56 -26.21
N GLY A 63 -15.86 3.33 -25.92
CA GLY A 63 -15.83 2.28 -26.92
C GLY A 63 -14.45 2.19 -27.59
N THR A 64 -14.08 1.07 -28.14
CA THR A 64 -12.86 0.93 -28.95
C THR A 64 -12.75 2.10 -29.93
N PRO A 65 -11.56 2.75 -30.07
CA PRO A 65 -11.37 3.79 -31.09
C PRO A 65 -11.84 3.21 -32.42
N MET A 66 -12.82 3.86 -33.06
CA MET A 66 -13.28 3.53 -34.40
C MET A 66 -12.11 3.75 -35.36
N THR A 67 -11.30 2.75 -35.55
CA THR A 67 -10.53 2.65 -36.78
C THR A 67 -11.53 2.29 -37.87
N PRO A 68 -11.64 3.09 -38.94
CA PRO A 68 -12.67 2.89 -39.99
C PRO A 68 -12.35 1.72 -40.91
N GLN A 69 -11.66 0.70 -40.45
CA GLN A 69 -11.33 -0.45 -41.24
C GLN A 69 -11.68 -1.74 -40.47
N LEU A 70 -12.54 -2.47 -41.13
CA LEU A 70 -13.11 -3.76 -40.81
C LEU A 70 -14.40 -3.69 -39.98
N VAL A 71 -15.50 -3.67 -40.75
CA VAL A 71 -16.77 -4.26 -40.29
C VAL A 71 -16.49 -5.70 -39.94
N ARG A 72 -16.04 -5.93 -38.69
CA ARG A 72 -16.03 -7.28 -38.11
C ARG A 72 -17.49 -7.72 -38.02
N PRO A 73 -17.81 -8.94 -38.44
CA PRO A 73 -19.13 -9.49 -38.20
C PRO A 73 -19.44 -9.31 -36.71
N VAL A 74 -20.68 -8.92 -36.42
CA VAL A 74 -21.22 -8.66 -35.10
C VAL A 74 -20.65 -9.72 -34.13
N ALA A 75 -19.85 -9.29 -33.18
CA ALA A 75 -19.29 -10.19 -32.17
C ALA A 75 -20.43 -11.02 -31.60
N ASN A 76 -20.27 -12.33 -31.58
CA ASN A 76 -21.29 -13.24 -31.08
C ASN A 76 -21.74 -12.72 -29.70
N TYR A 77 -23.03 -12.66 -29.44
CA TYR A 77 -23.59 -12.12 -28.20
C TYR A 77 -22.89 -12.72 -26.95
N GLU A 78 -22.54 -13.99 -27.03
CA GLU A 78 -21.80 -14.70 -25.98
C GLU A 78 -20.39 -14.11 -25.74
N GLU A 79 -19.69 -13.71 -26.78
CA GLU A 79 -18.37 -13.07 -26.65
C GLU A 79 -18.49 -11.68 -26.01
N LEU A 80 -19.54 -10.94 -26.31
CA LEU A 80 -19.80 -9.64 -25.70
C LEU A 80 -20.09 -9.80 -24.20
N VAL A 81 -20.94 -10.74 -23.83
CA VAL A 81 -21.27 -11.03 -22.43
C VAL A 81 -20.02 -11.50 -21.67
N ALA A 82 -19.23 -12.39 -22.26
CA ALA A 82 -17.98 -12.85 -21.66
C ALA A 82 -16.97 -11.70 -21.47
N ALA A 83 -16.87 -10.80 -22.43
CA ALA A 83 -16.01 -9.62 -22.33
C ALA A 83 -16.46 -8.66 -21.22
N GLN A 84 -17.76 -8.42 -21.07
CA GLN A 84 -18.33 -7.61 -19.98
C GLN A 84 -18.08 -8.25 -18.61
N GLN A 85 -18.30 -9.55 -18.47
CA GLN A 85 -18.05 -10.27 -17.23
C GLN A 85 -16.56 -10.20 -16.84
N LYS A 86 -15.66 -10.37 -17.79
CA LYS A 86 -14.22 -10.25 -17.58
C LYS A 86 -13.80 -8.84 -17.17
N ALA A 87 -14.41 -7.83 -17.76
CA ALA A 87 -14.17 -6.44 -17.40
C ALA A 87 -14.64 -6.14 -15.97
N ALA A 88 -15.84 -6.59 -15.60
CA ALA A 88 -16.38 -6.44 -14.24
C ALA A 88 -15.52 -7.17 -13.19
N GLN A 89 -15.04 -8.36 -13.50
CA GLN A 89 -14.13 -9.10 -12.62
C GLN A 89 -12.79 -8.36 -12.41
N ARG A 90 -12.23 -7.78 -13.47
CA ARG A 90 -11.00 -6.96 -13.38
C ARG A 90 -11.22 -5.73 -12.49
N GLU A 91 -12.31 -5.03 -12.70
CA GLU A 91 -12.65 -3.86 -11.89
C GLU A 91 -12.81 -4.22 -10.42
N ALA A 92 -13.56 -5.28 -10.11
CA ALA A 92 -13.71 -5.78 -8.75
C ALA A 92 -12.36 -6.21 -8.12
N SER A 93 -11.44 -6.76 -8.92
CA SER A 93 -10.09 -7.11 -8.46
C SER A 93 -9.26 -5.86 -8.12
N LEU A 94 -9.28 -4.85 -8.99
CA LEU A 94 -8.57 -3.59 -8.75
C LEU A 94 -9.14 -2.84 -7.53
N HIS A 95 -10.44 -2.93 -7.30
CA HIS A 95 -11.07 -2.35 -6.12
C HIS A 95 -10.54 -3.00 -4.84
N ARG A 96 -10.57 -4.33 -4.78
CA ARG A 96 -10.03 -5.07 -3.63
C ARG A 96 -8.54 -4.79 -3.38
N GLN A 97 -7.75 -4.66 -4.45
CA GLN A 97 -6.33 -4.30 -4.33
C GLN A 97 -6.15 -2.90 -3.75
N ALA A 98 -6.95 -1.94 -4.17
CA ALA A 98 -6.92 -0.58 -3.62
C ALA A 98 -7.27 -0.56 -2.13
N ASP A 99 -8.32 -1.29 -1.73
CA ASP A 99 -8.73 -1.40 -0.33
C ASP A 99 -7.62 -2.04 0.53
N GLN A 100 -7.02 -3.14 0.06
CA GLN A 100 -5.91 -3.79 0.77
C GLN A 100 -4.69 -2.89 0.93
N LEU A 101 -4.37 -2.08 -0.08
CA LEU A 101 -3.26 -1.13 -0.01
C LEU A 101 -3.56 0.00 0.98
N LEU A 102 -4.81 0.46 1.05
CA LEU A 102 -5.23 1.46 2.02
C LEU A 102 -5.16 0.92 3.44
N ASP A 103 -5.62 -0.31 3.67
CA ASP A 103 -5.50 -0.98 4.97
C ASP A 103 -4.03 -1.12 5.39
N THR A 104 -3.15 -1.56 4.47
CA THR A 104 -1.71 -1.65 4.73
C THR A 104 -1.09 -0.29 5.05
N TYR A 105 -1.50 0.77 4.35
CA TYR A 105 -1.05 2.12 4.64
C TYR A 105 -1.43 2.55 6.06
N ASN A 106 -2.66 2.31 6.48
CA ASN A 106 -3.15 2.64 7.81
C ASN A 106 -2.44 1.82 8.90
N GLU A 107 -2.18 0.53 8.65
CA GLU A 107 -1.41 -0.32 9.57
C GLU A 107 0.01 0.24 9.79
N ILE A 108 0.69 0.69 8.73
CA ILE A 108 2.01 1.33 8.84
C ILE A 108 1.93 2.61 9.67
N GLU A 109 0.91 3.44 9.49
CA GLU A 109 0.70 4.64 10.30
C GLU A 109 0.54 4.30 11.79
N GLU A 110 -0.24 3.28 12.11
CA GLU A 110 -0.40 2.84 13.50
C GLU A 110 0.92 2.31 14.11
N LEU A 111 1.75 1.60 13.33
CA LEU A 111 3.06 1.13 13.77
C LEU A 111 4.06 2.27 14.01
N LYS A 112 3.94 3.38 13.31
CA LYS A 112 4.83 4.55 13.49
C LYS A 112 4.56 5.30 14.80
N LYS A 113 3.32 5.35 15.26
CA LYS A 113 2.93 6.11 16.46
C LYS A 113 3.75 5.76 17.71
N PRO A 114 3.88 4.49 18.12
CA PRO A 114 4.66 4.13 19.30
C PRO A 114 6.15 4.45 19.14
N LEU A 115 6.71 4.32 17.92
CA LEU A 115 8.10 4.67 17.66
C LEU A 115 8.33 6.17 17.83
N GLN A 116 7.44 6.99 17.28
CA GLN A 116 7.50 8.45 17.41
C GLN A 116 7.36 8.89 18.87
N SER A 117 6.43 8.29 19.62
CA SER A 117 6.26 8.57 21.04
C SER A 117 7.52 8.23 21.85
N ARG A 118 8.14 7.10 21.55
CA ARG A 118 9.36 6.67 22.23
C ARG A 118 10.56 7.55 21.89
N ILE A 119 10.71 7.93 20.63
CA ILE A 119 11.73 8.89 20.19
C ILE A 119 11.56 10.22 20.94
N TYR A 120 10.34 10.72 21.03
CA TYR A 120 10.04 11.95 21.77
C TYR A 120 10.43 11.86 23.23
N GLU A 121 10.06 10.77 23.93
CA GLU A 121 10.43 10.54 25.34
C GLU A 121 11.95 10.54 25.56
N LEU A 122 12.68 9.83 24.69
CA LEU A 122 14.15 9.71 24.81
C LEU A 122 14.83 11.05 24.51
N THR A 123 14.32 11.80 23.54
CA THR A 123 14.85 13.14 23.21
C THR A 123 14.66 14.12 24.36
N LEU A 124 13.50 14.08 25.05
CA LEU A 124 13.27 14.93 26.23
C LEU A 124 14.19 14.59 27.41
N LYS A 125 14.47 13.29 27.63
CA LYS A 125 15.38 12.85 28.70
C LYS A 125 16.83 13.24 28.42
N GLY A 126 17.29 13.16 27.18
CA GLY A 126 18.65 13.53 26.79
C GLY A 126 18.92 15.04 26.76
N GLY A 127 17.90 15.87 26.83
CA GLY A 127 18.04 17.35 26.89
C GLY A 127 18.06 17.93 28.30
N GLN A 128 18.06 17.10 29.34
CA GLN A 128 18.05 17.53 30.75
C GLN A 128 19.42 17.38 31.44
N ASP A 129 20.45 16.91 30.74
CA ASP A 129 21.84 16.87 31.19
C ASP A 129 22.63 18.02 30.51
#